data_e24a54fbc05574b978d26234c1721668
#
_entry.id   e24a54fbc05574b978d26234c1721668
#
_cell.length_a   1.000
_cell.length_b   1.000
_cell.length_c   1.000
_cell.angle_alpha   90.00
_cell.angle_beta   90.00
_cell.angle_gamma   90.00
#
_symmetry.space_group_name_H-M   'P 1'
#
loop_
_entity.id
_entity.type
_entity.pdbx_description
1 polymer ?
#
loop_
_entity_poly.entity_id
_entity_poly.type
_entity_poly.pdbx_seq_one_letter_code
_entity_poly.pdbx_strand_id
1 'polypeptide(L)'
;ELLGNTKECEELAAYCKELLEDTSKKAASIPEDEKKTIYLASGNEGLNTNASGSIHGDIVEQIGAVNAARVDAASTGGGSEVSLEQIFLWNPDIVLADTKELYEKLLNDPAWQDLEAVKNNQVYQIPDIPYSYINNPPSVNRFIGIPWLGNIVYPEVYTEDIRKEVTEFYQLFYHIELTEEQLDEIL
;
A
#
# COMPACT_ATOMS: atom_id res chain seq x y z
N GLU A 1 22.05 1.79 21.56
CA GLU A 1 23.03 1.73 22.67
C GLU A 1 23.38 0.28 23.07
N LEU A 2 22.40 -0.62 23.26
CA LEU A 2 22.63 -2.01 23.66
C LEU A 2 23.54 -2.82 22.72
N LEU A 3 23.49 -2.53 21.40
CA LEU A 3 24.28 -3.22 20.37
C LEU A 3 25.46 -2.39 19.85
N GLY A 4 25.62 -1.15 20.33
CA GLY A 4 26.72 -0.26 19.92
C GLY A 4 26.57 0.41 18.54
N ASN A 5 25.47 0.20 17.83
CA ASN A 5 25.22 0.74 16.48
C ASN A 5 24.41 2.05 16.52
N THR A 6 24.77 2.99 17.38
CA THR A 6 24.00 4.22 17.61
C THR A 6 23.81 5.05 16.33
N LYS A 7 24.88 5.23 15.54
CA LYS A 7 24.83 6.02 14.32
C LYS A 7 23.84 5.45 13.27
N GLU A 8 23.93 4.16 13.02
CA GLU A 8 23.07 3.46 12.07
C GLU A 8 21.59 3.50 12.51
N CYS A 9 21.33 3.31 13.81
CA CYS A 9 19.98 3.47 14.37
C CYS A 9 19.45 4.90 14.25
N GLU A 10 20.30 5.91 14.41
CA GLU A 10 19.93 7.32 14.21
C GLU A 10 19.60 7.64 12.76
N GLU A 11 20.34 7.09 11.80
CA GLU A 11 20.09 7.23 10.35
C GLU A 11 18.74 6.60 9.96
N LEU A 12 18.46 5.37 10.41
CA LEU A 12 17.19 4.70 10.19
C LEU A 12 16.01 5.46 10.80
N ALA A 13 16.18 5.94 12.03
CA ALA A 13 15.15 6.71 12.74
C ALA A 13 14.88 8.07 12.06
N ALA A 14 15.93 8.73 11.56
CA ALA A 14 15.80 9.99 10.83
C ALA A 14 15.02 9.78 9.51
N TYR A 15 15.38 8.76 8.73
CA TYR A 15 14.65 8.40 7.51
C TYR A 15 13.15 8.20 7.76
N CYS A 16 12.80 7.34 8.73
CA CYS A 16 11.40 7.06 9.05
C CYS A 16 10.65 8.34 9.49
N LYS A 17 11.29 9.18 10.29
CA LYS A 17 10.68 10.41 10.80
C LYS A 17 10.45 11.43 9.68
N GLU A 18 11.46 11.66 8.84
CA GLU A 18 11.37 12.60 7.71
C GLU A 18 10.30 12.16 6.72
N LEU A 19 10.25 10.87 6.39
CA LEU A 19 9.21 10.30 5.53
C LEU A 19 7.81 10.54 6.09
N LEU A 20 7.58 10.24 7.37
CA LEU A 20 6.26 10.42 7.99
C LEU A 20 5.85 11.89 8.10
N GLU A 21 6.79 12.79 8.41
CA GLU A 21 6.54 14.23 8.46
C GLU A 21 6.20 14.79 7.06
N ASP A 22 6.89 14.36 6.02
CA ASP A 22 6.63 14.76 4.64
C ASP A 22 5.29 14.20 4.16
N THR A 23 5.04 12.91 4.39
CA THR A 23 3.76 12.26 4.10
C THR A 23 2.58 13.00 4.73
N SER A 24 2.71 13.37 6.00
CA SER A 24 1.65 14.11 6.71
C SER A 24 1.35 15.47 6.06
N LYS A 25 2.38 16.17 5.58
CA LYS A 25 2.20 17.45 4.86
C LYS A 25 1.53 17.25 3.51
N LYS A 26 1.95 16.23 2.76
CA LYS A 26 1.38 15.88 1.46
C LYS A 26 -0.08 15.48 1.60
N ALA A 27 -0.40 14.56 2.51
CA ALA A 27 -1.76 14.14 2.80
C ALA A 27 -2.68 15.30 3.19
N ALA A 28 -2.18 16.24 4.00
CA ALA A 28 -2.93 17.44 4.41
C ALA A 28 -3.17 18.44 3.26
N SER A 29 -2.41 18.36 2.18
CA SER A 29 -2.58 19.21 1.00
C SER A 29 -3.67 18.73 0.03
N ILE A 30 -4.14 17.48 0.18
CA ILE A 30 -5.15 16.89 -0.70
C ILE A 30 -6.54 17.37 -0.27
N PRO A 31 -7.29 18.07 -1.15
CA PRO A 31 -8.66 18.48 -0.85
C PRO A 31 -9.57 17.30 -0.57
N GLU A 32 -10.55 17.50 0.32
CA GLU A 32 -11.45 16.41 0.75
C GLU A 32 -12.25 15.79 -0.41
N ASP A 33 -12.64 16.62 -1.37
CA ASP A 33 -13.38 16.23 -2.57
C ASP A 33 -12.52 15.58 -3.67
N GLU A 34 -11.20 15.59 -3.51
CA GLU A 34 -10.24 14.93 -4.42
C GLU A 34 -9.70 13.61 -3.84
N LYS A 35 -10.07 13.28 -2.60
CA LYS A 35 -9.62 12.04 -1.96
C LYS A 35 -10.12 10.80 -2.68
N LYS A 36 -9.19 9.93 -3.06
CA LYS A 36 -9.47 8.66 -3.71
C LYS A 36 -9.86 7.59 -2.70
N THR A 37 -10.77 6.71 -3.10
CA THR A 37 -11.18 5.54 -2.33
C THR A 37 -10.39 4.31 -2.77
N ILE A 38 -9.87 3.54 -1.81
CA ILE A 38 -9.04 2.36 -2.07
C ILE A 38 -9.63 1.15 -1.37
N TYR A 39 -9.74 0.04 -2.09
CA TYR A 39 -10.07 -1.27 -1.55
C TYR A 39 -8.82 -2.14 -1.48
N LEU A 40 -8.53 -2.68 -0.30
CA LEU A 40 -7.44 -3.63 -0.06
C LEU A 40 -8.00 -5.05 -0.22
N ALA A 41 -7.80 -5.65 -1.38
CA ALA A 41 -8.26 -6.99 -1.68
C ALA A 41 -7.26 -8.04 -1.17
N SER A 42 -7.71 -8.99 -0.39
CA SER A 42 -6.91 -10.11 0.11
C SER A 42 -7.68 -11.43 0.11
N GLY A 43 -6.95 -12.52 0.37
CA GLY A 43 -7.49 -13.88 0.28
C GLY A 43 -7.70 -14.34 -1.16
N ASN A 44 -8.06 -15.61 -1.34
CA ASN A 44 -8.11 -16.24 -2.66
C ASN A 44 -9.14 -15.63 -3.62
N GLU A 45 -10.21 -15.02 -3.08
CA GLU A 45 -11.31 -14.45 -3.86
C GLU A 45 -11.30 -12.91 -3.86
N GLY A 46 -10.38 -12.27 -3.13
CA GLY A 46 -10.35 -10.83 -2.96
C GLY A 46 -11.46 -10.28 -2.05
N LEU A 47 -12.15 -11.15 -1.33
CA LEU A 47 -13.28 -10.81 -0.46
C LEU A 47 -12.91 -10.63 1.01
N ASN A 48 -11.61 -10.68 1.34
CA ASN A 48 -11.09 -10.26 2.63
C ASN A 48 -10.43 -8.90 2.50
N THR A 49 -10.56 -8.07 3.52
CA THR A 49 -10.02 -6.71 3.49
C THR A 49 -9.62 -6.23 4.89
N ASN A 50 -8.76 -5.24 4.94
CA ASN A 50 -8.41 -4.56 6.18
C ASN A 50 -9.29 -3.32 6.36
N ALA A 51 -10.10 -3.32 7.41
CA ALA A 51 -11.05 -2.26 7.71
C ALA A 51 -10.37 -0.90 7.92
N SER A 52 -11.08 0.18 7.57
CA SER A 52 -10.68 1.55 7.91
C SER A 52 -10.46 1.69 9.42
N GLY A 53 -9.41 2.42 9.80
CA GLY A 53 -8.99 2.58 11.20
C GLY A 53 -8.30 1.36 11.82
N SER A 54 -8.09 0.27 11.08
CA SER A 54 -7.23 -0.83 11.52
C SER A 54 -5.76 -0.51 11.25
N ILE A 55 -4.85 -1.02 12.10
CA ILE A 55 -3.40 -0.86 11.88
C ILE A 55 -2.93 -1.42 10.54
N HIS A 56 -3.68 -2.34 9.96
CA HIS A 56 -3.37 -2.98 8.70
C HIS A 56 -3.81 -2.17 7.48
N GLY A 57 -4.82 -1.31 7.64
CA GLY A 57 -5.35 -0.44 6.58
C GLY A 57 -4.88 1.01 6.66
N ASP A 58 -4.19 1.42 7.74
CA ASP A 58 -3.89 2.82 8.05
C ASP A 58 -2.95 3.50 7.03
N ILE A 59 -2.17 2.75 6.25
CA ILE A 59 -1.32 3.31 5.20
C ILE A 59 -2.14 4.08 4.14
N VAL A 60 -3.38 3.63 3.89
CA VAL A 60 -4.30 4.30 2.97
C VAL A 60 -4.63 5.70 3.48
N GLU A 61 -4.98 5.81 4.77
CA GLU A 61 -5.29 7.10 5.38
C GLU A 61 -4.03 7.96 5.55
N GLN A 62 -2.87 7.35 5.78
CA GLN A 62 -1.59 8.07 5.91
C GLN A 62 -1.22 8.84 4.65
N ILE A 63 -1.49 8.32 3.46
CA ILE A 63 -1.23 9.03 2.19
C ILE A 63 -2.32 10.04 1.83
N GLY A 64 -3.37 10.19 2.65
CA GLY A 64 -4.49 11.10 2.41
C GLY A 64 -5.65 10.50 1.62
N ALA A 65 -5.63 9.19 1.33
CA ALA A 65 -6.73 8.50 0.67
C ALA A 65 -7.77 7.98 1.69
N VAL A 66 -8.84 7.39 1.20
CA VAL A 66 -9.94 6.84 2.00
C VAL A 66 -9.99 5.33 1.81
N ASN A 67 -9.90 4.58 2.88
CA ASN A 67 -10.16 3.15 2.84
C ASN A 67 -11.65 2.90 2.62
N ALA A 68 -12.00 2.19 1.53
CA ALA A 68 -13.39 1.90 1.16
C ALA A 68 -14.08 0.96 2.16
N ALA A 69 -13.32 0.10 2.84
CA ALA A 69 -13.84 -0.91 3.75
C ALA A 69 -14.24 -0.32 5.12
N ARG A 70 -15.38 0.35 5.16
CA ARG A 70 -15.99 0.88 6.39
C ARG A 70 -16.81 -0.19 7.09
N VAL A 71 -16.14 -1.22 7.56
CA VAL A 71 -16.69 -2.35 8.31
C VAL A 71 -16.01 -2.46 9.66
N ASP A 72 -16.59 -3.22 10.59
CA ASP A 72 -15.94 -3.50 11.86
C ASP A 72 -14.65 -4.27 11.63
N ALA A 73 -13.58 -3.82 12.27
CA ALA A 73 -12.30 -4.53 12.21
C ALA A 73 -12.44 -5.93 12.82
N ALA A 74 -12.00 -6.95 12.10
CA ALA A 74 -11.99 -8.30 12.62
C ALA A 74 -11.13 -8.38 13.88
N SER A 75 -11.61 -9.09 14.89
CA SER A 75 -10.86 -9.33 16.13
C SER A 75 -9.67 -10.28 15.97
N THR A 76 -9.58 -10.92 14.80
CA THR A 76 -8.48 -11.82 14.41
C THR A 76 -7.70 -11.22 13.25
N GLY A 77 -6.40 -11.42 13.19
CA GLY A 77 -5.50 -10.80 12.21
C GLY A 77 -5.73 -11.18 10.73
N GLY A 78 -6.82 -11.88 10.39
CA GLY A 78 -7.14 -12.33 9.04
C GLY A 78 -7.92 -11.34 8.15
N GLY A 79 -8.16 -10.14 8.65
CA GLY A 79 -9.01 -9.16 7.95
C GLY A 79 -10.51 -9.41 8.15
N SER A 80 -11.33 -8.54 7.55
CA SER A 80 -12.80 -8.62 7.56
C SER A 80 -13.29 -9.23 6.24
N GLU A 81 -14.18 -10.21 6.32
CA GLU A 81 -14.83 -10.79 5.14
C GLU A 81 -15.97 -9.88 4.68
N VAL A 82 -16.05 -9.65 3.37
CA VAL A 82 -17.07 -8.82 2.73
C VAL A 82 -17.64 -9.53 1.50
N SER A 83 -18.83 -9.13 1.08
CA SER A 83 -19.39 -9.67 -0.16
C SER A 83 -18.96 -8.84 -1.37
N LEU A 84 -19.01 -9.45 -2.55
CA LEU A 84 -18.71 -8.75 -3.80
C LEU A 84 -19.71 -7.60 -4.03
N GLU A 85 -20.99 -7.79 -3.69
CA GLU A 85 -22.02 -6.74 -3.77
C GLU A 85 -21.67 -5.53 -2.89
N GLN A 86 -21.09 -5.78 -1.72
CA GLN A 86 -20.64 -4.70 -0.84
C GLN A 86 -19.50 -3.90 -1.49
N ILE A 87 -18.55 -4.57 -2.16
CA ILE A 87 -17.47 -3.92 -2.89
C ILE A 87 -18.01 -3.06 -4.04
N PHE A 88 -19.00 -3.59 -4.78
CA PHE A 88 -19.69 -2.82 -5.82
C PHE A 88 -20.44 -1.60 -5.28
N LEU A 89 -21.02 -1.69 -4.09
CA LEU A 89 -21.67 -0.55 -3.44
C LEU A 89 -20.67 0.51 -3.01
N TRP A 90 -19.49 0.12 -2.55
CA TRP A 90 -18.41 1.07 -2.24
C TRP A 90 -17.81 1.69 -3.50
N ASN A 91 -17.76 0.94 -4.59
CA ASN A 91 -17.21 1.32 -5.89
C ASN A 91 -15.89 2.09 -5.76
N PRO A 92 -14.83 1.45 -5.23
CA PRO A 92 -13.55 2.11 -4.98
C PRO A 92 -12.92 2.62 -6.28
N ASP A 93 -12.18 3.73 -6.20
CA ASP A 93 -11.39 4.25 -7.32
C ASP A 93 -10.23 3.32 -7.69
N ILE A 94 -9.65 2.67 -6.67
CA ILE A 94 -8.45 1.82 -6.81
C ILE A 94 -8.65 0.52 -6.02
N VAL A 95 -8.19 -0.59 -6.59
CA VAL A 95 -8.09 -1.89 -5.90
C VAL A 95 -6.63 -2.31 -5.80
N LEU A 96 -6.19 -2.69 -4.60
CA LEU A 96 -4.86 -3.23 -4.35
C LEU A 96 -4.98 -4.72 -4.02
N ALA A 97 -4.34 -5.57 -4.79
CA ALA A 97 -4.29 -7.02 -4.58
C ALA A 97 -3.04 -7.40 -3.77
N ASP A 98 -3.20 -8.19 -2.74
CA ASP A 98 -2.13 -8.60 -1.83
C ASP A 98 -1.18 -9.66 -2.40
N THR A 99 -1.58 -10.34 -3.49
CA THR A 99 -0.76 -11.33 -4.20
C THR A 99 -0.90 -11.20 -5.71
N LYS A 100 0.08 -11.71 -6.44
CA LYS A 100 0.06 -11.75 -7.91
C LYS A 100 -1.09 -12.60 -8.44
N GLU A 101 -1.36 -13.73 -7.82
CA GLU A 101 -2.44 -14.64 -8.21
C GLU A 101 -3.80 -13.94 -8.07
N LEU A 102 -3.98 -13.18 -7.00
CA LEU A 102 -5.20 -12.40 -6.81
C LEU A 102 -5.30 -11.27 -7.83
N TYR A 103 -4.21 -10.54 -8.09
CA TYR A 103 -4.17 -9.50 -9.12
C TYR A 103 -4.60 -10.02 -10.49
N GLU A 104 -4.01 -11.15 -10.93
CA GLU A 104 -4.35 -11.81 -12.18
C GLU A 104 -5.82 -12.25 -12.21
N LYS A 105 -6.34 -12.76 -11.09
CA LYS A 105 -7.73 -13.14 -10.94
C LYS A 105 -8.66 -11.93 -11.09
N LEU A 106 -8.43 -10.84 -10.38
CA LEU A 106 -9.26 -9.63 -10.45
C LEU A 106 -9.37 -9.09 -11.87
N LEU A 107 -8.29 -9.18 -12.65
CA LEU A 107 -8.27 -8.74 -14.04
C LEU A 107 -9.00 -9.67 -15.01
N ASN A 108 -9.16 -10.95 -14.69
CA ASN A 108 -9.70 -11.95 -15.62
C ASN A 108 -11.05 -12.56 -15.20
N ASP A 109 -11.43 -12.46 -13.94
CA ASP A 109 -12.70 -13.03 -13.44
C ASP A 109 -13.87 -12.14 -13.86
N PRO A 110 -14.85 -12.70 -14.62
CA PRO A 110 -16.04 -11.97 -15.06
C PRO A 110 -16.81 -11.27 -13.92
N ALA A 111 -16.74 -11.81 -12.70
CA ALA A 111 -17.43 -11.25 -11.55
C ALA A 111 -16.91 -9.85 -11.14
N TRP A 112 -15.67 -9.51 -11.47
CA TRP A 112 -15.03 -8.24 -11.15
C TRP A 112 -15.04 -7.22 -12.30
N GLN A 113 -15.35 -7.68 -13.54
CA GLN A 113 -15.20 -6.85 -14.74
C GLN A 113 -16.11 -5.61 -14.78
N ASP A 114 -17.20 -5.63 -14.03
CA ASP A 114 -18.11 -4.48 -13.95
C ASP A 114 -17.70 -3.43 -12.91
N LEU A 115 -16.69 -3.69 -12.09
CA LEU A 115 -16.16 -2.71 -11.13
C LEU A 115 -15.40 -1.59 -11.87
N GLU A 116 -15.69 -0.32 -11.55
CA GLU A 116 -15.09 0.81 -12.24
C GLU A 116 -13.55 0.83 -12.15
N ALA A 117 -12.98 0.44 -11.02
CA ALA A 117 -11.53 0.33 -10.87
C ALA A 117 -10.92 -0.67 -11.88
N VAL A 118 -11.59 -1.81 -12.13
CA VAL A 118 -11.14 -2.80 -13.12
C VAL A 118 -11.26 -2.25 -14.55
N LYS A 119 -12.39 -1.66 -14.90
CA LYS A 119 -12.62 -1.03 -16.22
C LYS A 119 -11.62 0.05 -16.56
N ASN A 120 -11.20 0.81 -15.53
CA ASN A 120 -10.28 1.92 -15.67
C ASN A 120 -8.80 1.52 -15.51
N ASN A 121 -8.48 0.22 -15.41
CA ASN A 121 -7.15 -0.31 -15.15
C ASN A 121 -6.51 0.25 -13.85
N GLN A 122 -7.34 0.46 -12.82
CA GLN A 122 -6.92 0.95 -11.50
C GLN A 122 -6.85 -0.22 -10.50
N VAL A 123 -6.28 -1.33 -10.94
CA VAL A 123 -5.97 -2.50 -10.10
C VAL A 123 -4.46 -2.65 -10.07
N TYR A 124 -3.88 -2.76 -8.89
CA TYR A 124 -2.44 -2.87 -8.71
C TYR A 124 -2.10 -4.04 -7.79
N GLN A 125 -1.03 -4.75 -8.12
CA GLN A 125 -0.42 -5.71 -7.21
C GLN A 125 0.43 -4.96 -6.18
N ILE A 126 0.29 -5.30 -4.90
CA ILE A 126 1.17 -4.78 -3.85
C ILE A 126 2.52 -5.50 -3.97
N PRO A 127 3.65 -4.76 -4.06
CA PRO A 127 4.97 -5.39 -4.00
C PRO A 127 5.17 -6.14 -2.67
N ASP A 128 5.76 -7.35 -2.73
CA ASP A 128 5.88 -8.24 -1.58
C ASP A 128 7.29 -8.84 -1.38
N ILE A 129 8.27 -8.34 -2.09
CA ILE A 129 9.67 -8.76 -1.99
C ILE A 129 10.44 -7.77 -1.09
N PRO A 130 11.16 -8.20 -0.04
CA PRO A 130 11.07 -9.52 0.60
C PRO A 130 9.83 -9.66 1.50
N TYR A 131 9.08 -8.58 1.72
CA TYR A 131 7.84 -8.51 2.48
C TYR A 131 6.90 -7.48 1.86
N SER A 132 5.59 -7.66 2.08
CA SER A 132 4.57 -6.75 1.60
C SER A 132 4.85 -5.28 1.97
N TYR A 133 4.64 -4.39 1.01
CA TYR A 133 4.75 -2.94 1.20
C TYR A 133 3.61 -2.37 2.05
N ILE A 134 2.53 -3.13 2.23
CA ILE A 134 1.37 -2.65 2.99
C ILE A 134 1.14 -3.47 4.26
N ASN A 135 0.90 -4.80 4.16
CA ASN A 135 0.34 -5.48 5.32
C ASN A 135 0.81 -6.91 5.60
N ASN A 136 0.97 -7.80 4.64
CA ASN A 136 1.06 -9.26 4.88
C ASN A 136 2.46 -9.84 4.69
N PRO A 137 3.29 -9.97 5.72
CA PRO A 137 3.12 -9.47 7.09
C PRO A 137 3.50 -7.99 7.24
N PRO A 138 2.98 -7.26 8.25
CA PRO A 138 3.46 -5.91 8.55
C PRO A 138 4.96 -5.93 8.85
N SER A 139 5.71 -5.10 8.15
CA SER A 139 7.16 -5.04 8.26
C SER A 139 7.66 -3.60 8.09
N VAL A 140 8.97 -3.42 8.11
CA VAL A 140 9.60 -2.13 7.79
C VAL A 140 9.28 -1.67 6.36
N ASN A 141 8.92 -2.59 5.44
CA ASN A 141 8.55 -2.25 4.06
C ASN A 141 7.33 -1.33 3.95
N ARG A 142 6.54 -1.19 5.02
CA ARG A 142 5.47 -0.19 5.05
C ARG A 142 5.98 1.24 4.88
N PHE A 143 7.23 1.53 5.25
CA PHE A 143 7.82 2.85 5.01
C PHE A 143 8.01 3.11 3.52
N ILE A 144 8.52 2.15 2.76
CA ILE A 144 8.62 2.31 1.28
C ILE A 144 7.25 2.15 0.60
N GLY A 145 6.30 1.47 1.23
CA GLY A 145 4.92 1.37 0.78
C GLY A 145 4.20 2.71 0.72
N ILE A 146 4.54 3.67 1.59
CA ILE A 146 3.96 5.02 1.61
C ILE A 146 4.24 5.78 0.30
N PRO A 147 5.49 6.06 -0.12
CA PRO A 147 5.75 6.76 -1.36
C PRO A 147 5.32 5.95 -2.59
N TRP A 148 5.42 4.61 -2.55
CA TRP A 148 4.92 3.76 -3.62
C TRP A 148 3.41 3.94 -3.84
N LEU A 149 2.62 3.86 -2.78
CA LEU A 149 1.16 4.02 -2.87
C LEU A 149 0.79 5.47 -3.19
N GLY A 150 1.47 6.43 -2.56
CA GLY A 150 1.25 7.85 -2.82
C GLY A 150 1.47 8.22 -4.28
N ASN A 151 2.54 7.71 -4.90
CA ASN A 151 2.85 7.94 -6.31
C ASN A 151 1.80 7.35 -7.27
N ILE A 152 1.21 6.19 -6.95
CA ILE A 152 0.11 5.60 -7.71
C ILE A 152 -1.16 6.45 -7.60
N VAL A 153 -1.52 6.86 -6.38
CA VAL A 153 -2.82 7.47 -6.07
C VAL A 153 -2.85 8.96 -6.39
N TYR A 154 -1.74 9.67 -6.09
CA TYR A 154 -1.60 11.12 -6.20
C TYR A 154 -0.25 11.50 -6.82
N PRO A 155 0.02 11.15 -8.10
CA PRO A 155 1.32 11.38 -8.74
C PRO A 155 1.73 12.85 -8.80
N GLU A 156 0.78 13.79 -8.72
CA GLU A 156 1.03 15.23 -8.68
C GLU A 156 1.48 15.73 -7.29
N VAL A 157 1.23 14.96 -6.24
CA VAL A 157 1.57 15.27 -4.85
C VAL A 157 2.79 14.48 -4.40
N TYR A 158 2.82 13.18 -4.71
CA TYR A 158 3.92 12.26 -4.45
C TYR A 158 4.75 12.10 -5.72
N THR A 159 5.69 13.01 -5.91
CA THR A 159 6.45 13.18 -7.16
C THR A 159 7.83 12.50 -7.13
N GLU A 160 8.14 11.77 -6.08
CA GLU A 160 9.41 11.06 -5.92
C GLU A 160 9.59 10.01 -7.03
N ASP A 161 10.83 9.84 -7.45
CA ASP A 161 11.21 8.72 -8.32
C ASP A 161 11.18 7.42 -7.50
N ILE A 162 10.11 6.64 -7.65
CA ILE A 162 9.89 5.43 -6.85
C ILE A 162 11.01 4.40 -7.01
N ARG A 163 11.64 4.29 -8.18
CA ARG A 163 12.78 3.39 -8.39
C ARG A 163 13.96 3.79 -7.52
N LYS A 164 14.22 5.08 -7.43
CA LYS A 164 15.27 5.62 -6.57
C LYS A 164 14.94 5.40 -5.09
N GLU A 165 13.71 5.70 -4.67
CA GLU A 165 13.25 5.48 -3.30
C GLU A 165 13.39 4.02 -2.86
N VAL A 166 12.99 3.08 -3.72
CA VAL A 166 13.13 1.63 -3.45
C VAL A 166 14.61 1.25 -3.34
N THR A 167 15.46 1.73 -4.25
CA THR A 167 16.90 1.43 -4.21
C THR A 167 17.54 1.94 -2.91
N GLU A 168 17.26 3.18 -2.52
CA GLU A 168 17.78 3.78 -1.29
C GLU A 168 17.26 3.06 -0.04
N PHE A 169 15.98 2.69 -0.02
CA PHE A 169 15.38 1.93 1.06
C PHE A 169 16.04 0.56 1.25
N TYR A 170 16.25 -0.19 0.17
CA TYR A 170 16.89 -1.52 0.25
C TYR A 170 18.34 -1.42 0.69
N GLN A 171 19.05 -0.41 0.23
CA GLN A 171 20.41 -0.16 0.69
C GLN A 171 20.46 0.17 2.19
N LEU A 172 19.54 1.01 2.66
CA LEU A 172 19.50 1.47 4.05
C LEU A 172 19.05 0.38 5.03
N PHE A 173 17.97 -0.35 4.70
CA PHE A 173 17.35 -1.30 5.63
C PHE A 173 17.81 -2.74 5.48
N TYR A 174 18.23 -3.12 4.27
CA TYR A 174 18.65 -4.50 3.96
C TYR A 174 20.12 -4.62 3.60
N HIS A 175 20.85 -3.50 3.43
CA HIS A 175 22.24 -3.46 2.98
C HIS A 175 22.44 -4.15 1.62
N ILE A 176 21.46 -4.03 0.73
CA ILE A 176 21.43 -4.63 -0.60
C ILE A 176 21.47 -3.52 -1.65
N GLU A 177 22.39 -3.63 -2.61
CA GLU A 177 22.40 -2.85 -3.84
C GLU A 177 21.59 -3.62 -4.90
N LEU A 178 20.39 -3.08 -5.24
CA LEU A 178 19.52 -3.71 -6.24
C LEU A 178 20.09 -3.51 -7.65
N THR A 179 20.01 -4.57 -8.47
CA THR A 179 20.18 -4.45 -9.92
C THR A 179 18.89 -3.93 -10.56
N GLU A 180 18.98 -3.42 -11.80
CA GLU A 180 17.79 -3.00 -12.56
C GLU A 180 16.78 -4.14 -12.73
N GLU A 181 17.27 -5.38 -12.97
CA GLU A 181 16.41 -6.56 -13.10
C GLU A 181 15.65 -6.88 -11.79
N GLN A 182 16.34 -6.79 -10.65
CA GLN A 182 15.69 -6.97 -9.34
C GLN A 182 14.68 -5.86 -9.05
N LEU A 183 14.98 -4.63 -9.45
CA LEU A 183 14.08 -3.51 -9.27
C LEU A 183 12.83 -3.63 -10.15
N ASP A 184 12.97 -4.16 -11.37
CA ASP A 184 11.84 -4.48 -12.26
C ASP A 184 10.98 -5.65 -11.74
N GLU A 185 11.58 -6.58 -10.98
CA GLU A 185 10.85 -7.68 -10.33
C GLU A 185 10.06 -7.21 -9.10
N ILE A 186 10.56 -6.19 -8.40
CA ILE A 186 9.95 -5.64 -7.19
C ILE A 186 8.77 -4.71 -7.53
N LEU A 187 8.90 -3.87 -8.56
CA LEU A 187 7.96 -2.85 -8.98
C LEU A 187 7.11 -3.26 -10.18
#